data_83ba7a4d89c9067daa78dc0cc3afb591
#
_entry.id   83ba7a4d89c9067daa78dc0cc3afb591
#
_cell.length_a   1.000
_cell.length_b   1.000
_cell.length_c   1.000
_cell.angle_alpha   90.00
_cell.angle_beta   90.00
_cell.angle_gamma   90.00
#
_symmetry.space_group_name_H-M   'P 1'
#
loop_
_entity.id
_entity.type
_entity.pdbx_description
1 polymer ?
#
loop_
_entity_poly.entity_id
_entity_poly.type
_entity_poly.pdbx_seq_one_letter_code
_entity_poly.pdbx_strand_id
1 'polypeptide(L)'
;KMLATMNALPMPLVSIISGSAFGGGLGLISVSDTVIASESSKFGLTETRLGLIPATIGPFVIKKLGESFGRNVFFSGKIFDSDMAYNMGLVHYVCKDRKEIELLKSQEIDNILKCSPDAIKKSKALLKDLTGEKAENFFEHTTNILANSWESKEGKQGIQAFFEKRPAPWVEKKGENNG
;
A
#
# COMPACT_ATOMS: atom_id res chain seq x y z
N LYS A 1 5.08 -1.63 17.68
CA LYS A 1 4.11 -0.51 17.74
C LYS A 1 4.14 0.33 16.46
N MET A 2 5.31 0.85 16.00
CA MET A 2 5.45 1.72 14.81
C MET A 2 4.80 1.12 13.55
N LEU A 3 5.19 -0.09 13.13
CA LEU A 3 4.62 -0.73 11.92
C LEU A 3 3.10 -0.90 12.00
N ALA A 4 2.58 -1.29 13.17
CA ALA A 4 1.13 -1.42 13.36
C ALA A 4 0.42 -0.06 13.21
N THR A 5 1.02 1.02 13.73
CA THR A 5 0.49 2.38 13.56
C THR A 5 0.51 2.80 12.09
N MET A 6 1.61 2.57 11.37
CA MET A 6 1.73 2.88 9.93
C MET A 6 0.73 2.08 9.10
N ASN A 7 0.59 0.78 9.38
CA ASN A 7 -0.38 -0.08 8.69
C ASN A 7 -1.85 0.34 8.92
N ALA A 8 -2.12 1.04 10.02
CA ALA A 8 -3.46 1.52 10.39
C ALA A 8 -3.73 2.96 9.95
N LEU A 9 -2.81 3.62 9.26
CA LEU A 9 -3.04 4.98 8.75
C LEU A 9 -4.28 5.03 7.86
N PRO A 10 -5.15 6.03 8.02
CA PRO A 10 -6.36 6.15 7.21
C PRO A 10 -6.10 6.64 5.78
N MET A 11 -4.87 7.04 5.48
CA MET A 11 -4.39 7.50 4.17
C MET A 11 -3.46 6.49 3.53
N PRO A 12 -3.28 6.49 2.20
CA PRO A 12 -2.31 5.66 1.52
C PRO A 12 -0.87 6.00 1.94
N LEU A 13 -0.05 4.97 2.07
CA LEU A 13 1.37 5.06 2.33
C LEU A 13 2.13 4.62 1.07
N VAL A 14 2.81 5.57 0.43
CA VAL A 14 3.65 5.31 -0.74
C VAL A 14 5.11 5.30 -0.31
N SER A 15 5.82 4.22 -0.63
CA SER A 15 7.25 4.07 -0.33
C SER A 15 8.09 4.09 -1.60
N ILE A 16 9.18 4.86 -1.54
CA ILE A 16 10.19 4.93 -2.60
C ILE A 16 11.46 4.26 -2.11
N ILE A 17 11.95 3.28 -2.86
CA ILE A 17 13.13 2.49 -2.50
C ILE A 17 14.23 2.76 -3.53
N SER A 18 15.21 3.56 -3.15
CA SER A 18 16.34 3.94 -4.00
C SER A 18 17.61 3.14 -3.73
N GLY A 19 17.55 2.16 -2.84
CA GLY A 19 18.69 1.35 -2.41
C GLY A 19 18.24 0.04 -1.78
N SER A 20 19.08 -0.55 -0.94
CA SER A 20 18.79 -1.83 -0.30
C SER A 20 17.90 -1.69 0.92
N ALA A 21 16.99 -2.64 1.12
CA ALA A 21 16.11 -2.72 2.28
C ALA A 21 16.21 -4.12 2.94
N PHE A 22 16.79 -4.17 4.12
CA PHE A 22 16.95 -5.38 4.89
C PHE A 22 16.23 -5.31 6.23
N GLY A 23 15.86 -6.45 6.79
CA GLY A 23 15.29 -6.54 8.13
C GLY A 23 14.14 -5.57 8.36
N GLY A 24 14.29 -4.63 9.27
CA GLY A 24 13.32 -3.59 9.59
C GLY A 24 12.88 -2.74 8.38
N GLY A 25 13.76 -2.51 7.40
CA GLY A 25 13.43 -1.84 6.14
C GLY A 25 12.37 -2.62 5.34
N LEU A 26 12.48 -3.95 5.30
CA LEU A 26 11.45 -4.79 4.68
C LEU A 26 10.12 -4.71 5.43
N GLY A 27 10.18 -4.59 6.76
CA GLY A 27 8.99 -4.37 7.58
C GLY A 27 8.24 -3.07 7.20
N LEU A 28 8.96 -1.98 6.97
CA LEU A 28 8.39 -0.71 6.51
C LEU A 28 7.72 -0.84 5.14
N ILE A 29 8.40 -1.51 4.20
CA ILE A 29 7.85 -1.78 2.86
C ILE A 29 6.58 -2.63 2.95
N SER A 30 6.56 -3.62 3.84
CA SER A 30 5.43 -4.54 3.99
C SER A 30 4.14 -3.87 4.48
N VAL A 31 4.21 -2.72 5.13
CA VAL A 31 3.05 -1.94 5.55
C VAL A 31 2.70 -0.80 4.60
N SER A 32 3.43 -0.66 3.50
CA SER A 32 3.18 0.36 2.48
C SER A 32 2.13 -0.11 1.49
N ASP A 33 1.24 0.80 1.08
CA ASP A 33 0.15 0.52 0.14
C ASP A 33 0.67 0.49 -1.30
N THR A 34 1.54 1.42 -1.68
CA THR A 34 2.26 1.43 -2.97
C THR A 34 3.76 1.47 -2.72
N VAL A 35 4.51 0.67 -3.48
CA VAL A 35 5.97 0.60 -3.39
C VAL A 35 6.58 0.75 -4.77
N ILE A 36 7.43 1.76 -4.93
CA ILE A 36 8.20 2.04 -6.15
C ILE A 36 9.67 1.82 -5.81
N ALA A 37 10.36 0.97 -6.55
CA ALA A 37 11.76 0.66 -6.29
C ALA A 37 12.66 0.90 -7.50
N SER A 38 13.93 1.26 -7.25
CA SER A 38 14.95 1.22 -8.29
C SER A 38 15.24 -0.24 -8.68
N GLU A 39 15.56 -0.49 -9.95
CA GLU A 39 15.99 -1.80 -10.42
C GLU A 39 17.25 -2.31 -9.71
N SER A 40 18.10 -1.40 -9.24
CA SER A 40 19.31 -1.73 -8.47
C SER A 40 19.03 -2.11 -7.01
N SER A 41 17.80 -1.95 -6.51
CA SER A 41 17.46 -2.22 -5.11
C SER A 41 17.61 -3.70 -4.78
N LYS A 42 18.04 -3.98 -3.53
CA LYS A 42 18.17 -5.33 -3.00
C LYS A 42 17.37 -5.45 -1.71
N PHE A 43 16.80 -6.61 -1.50
CA PHE A 43 15.91 -6.90 -0.39
C PHE A 43 16.37 -8.18 0.32
N GLY A 44 16.06 -8.31 1.61
CA GLY A 44 16.38 -9.52 2.32
C GLY A 44 15.96 -9.51 3.79
N LEU A 45 15.74 -10.71 4.30
CA LEU A 45 15.50 -11.01 5.71
C LEU A 45 16.65 -11.87 6.18
N THR A 46 17.75 -11.22 6.54
CA THR A 46 19.03 -11.87 6.84
C THR A 46 19.21 -12.21 8.32
N GLU A 47 18.18 -12.03 9.14
CA GLU A 47 18.20 -12.26 10.59
C GLU A 47 18.65 -13.67 10.93
N THR A 48 18.20 -14.68 10.17
CA THR A 48 18.55 -16.10 10.43
C THR A 48 20.02 -16.40 10.23
N ARG A 49 20.74 -15.62 9.41
CA ARG A 49 22.20 -15.72 9.27
C ARG A 49 22.95 -15.27 10.54
N LEU A 50 22.27 -14.50 11.37
CA LEU A 50 22.79 -14.00 12.65
C LEU A 50 22.29 -14.82 13.85
N GLY A 51 21.58 -15.93 13.64
CA GLY A 51 20.94 -16.69 14.70
C GLY A 51 19.72 -16.02 15.29
N LEU A 52 19.16 -15.01 14.59
CA LEU A 52 17.95 -14.28 15.01
C LEU A 52 16.77 -14.68 14.15
N ILE A 53 15.57 -14.21 14.53
CA ILE A 53 14.34 -14.42 13.76
C ILE A 53 13.65 -13.07 13.44
N PRO A 54 12.98 -12.91 12.30
CA PRO A 54 12.29 -11.68 11.93
C PRO A 54 10.94 -11.54 12.66
N ALA A 55 10.91 -11.73 14.00
CA ALA A 55 9.68 -11.83 14.78
C ALA A 55 8.84 -10.55 14.76
N THR A 56 9.48 -9.38 14.78
CA THR A 56 8.79 -8.09 14.84
C THR A 56 8.13 -7.72 13.52
N ILE A 57 8.77 -8.06 12.41
CA ILE A 57 8.30 -7.69 11.05
C ILE A 57 7.55 -8.84 10.37
N GLY A 58 7.80 -10.07 10.79
CA GLY A 58 7.25 -11.29 10.21
C GLY A 58 5.75 -11.25 9.97
N PRO A 59 4.90 -10.85 10.93
CA PRO A 59 3.46 -10.77 10.72
C PRO A 59 3.04 -9.87 9.54
N PHE A 60 3.73 -8.75 9.33
CA PHE A 60 3.44 -7.83 8.22
C PHE A 60 3.94 -8.37 6.89
N VAL A 61 5.12 -8.98 6.88
CA VAL A 61 5.71 -9.63 5.69
C VAL A 61 4.82 -10.78 5.22
N ILE A 62 4.43 -11.68 6.13
CA ILE A 62 3.58 -12.84 5.80
C ILE A 62 2.20 -12.39 5.32
N LYS A 63 1.63 -11.36 5.97
CA LYS A 63 0.34 -10.81 5.52
C LYS A 63 0.41 -10.27 4.10
N LYS A 64 1.51 -9.62 3.69
CA LYS A 64 1.70 -9.05 2.36
C LYS A 64 2.06 -10.10 1.30
N LEU A 65 2.93 -11.04 1.63
CA LEU A 65 3.59 -11.92 0.66
C LEU A 65 3.18 -13.40 0.76
N GLY A 66 2.43 -13.74 1.79
CA GLY A 66 2.02 -15.12 2.06
C GLY A 66 3.11 -15.98 2.71
N GLU A 67 2.68 -17.11 3.26
CA GLU A 67 3.55 -18.04 3.99
C GLU A 67 4.60 -18.70 3.06
N SER A 68 4.21 -19.06 1.85
CA SER A 68 5.12 -19.75 0.90
C SER A 68 6.37 -18.92 0.62
N PHE A 69 6.19 -17.63 0.34
CA PHE A 69 7.31 -16.71 0.15
C PHE A 69 8.09 -16.51 1.46
N GLY A 70 7.38 -16.33 2.58
CA GLY A 70 8.00 -16.20 3.89
C GLY A 70 8.93 -17.36 4.21
N ARG A 71 8.48 -18.60 4.03
CA ARG A 71 9.31 -19.81 4.23
C ARG A 71 10.58 -19.77 3.36
N ASN A 72 10.45 -19.37 2.10
CA ASN A 72 11.56 -19.31 1.16
C ASN A 72 12.65 -18.31 1.60
N VAL A 73 12.27 -17.13 2.06
CA VAL A 73 13.23 -16.05 2.40
C VAL A 73 13.67 -16.08 3.87
N PHE A 74 12.80 -16.47 4.83
CA PHE A 74 13.16 -16.54 6.24
C PHE A 74 14.19 -17.63 6.51
N PHE A 75 14.01 -18.80 5.89
CA PHE A 75 14.89 -19.94 6.15
C PHE A 75 16.24 -19.83 5.45
N SER A 76 16.26 -19.26 4.25
CA SER A 76 17.50 -19.10 3.49
C SER A 76 18.29 -17.84 3.86
N GLY A 77 17.62 -16.83 4.42
CA GLY A 77 18.19 -15.50 4.63
C GLY A 77 18.75 -14.88 3.35
N LYS A 78 18.26 -15.31 2.18
CA LYS A 78 18.80 -14.85 0.88
C LYS A 78 18.47 -13.39 0.60
N ILE A 79 19.37 -12.77 -0.15
CA ILE A 79 19.14 -11.46 -0.76
C ILE A 79 18.50 -11.69 -2.13
N PHE A 80 17.48 -10.88 -2.45
CA PHE A 80 16.77 -10.91 -3.71
C PHE A 80 16.70 -9.50 -4.32
N ASP A 81 16.47 -9.44 -5.62
CA ASP A 81 16.43 -8.21 -6.40
C ASP A 81 15.01 -7.63 -6.55
N SER A 82 14.95 -6.53 -7.26
CA SER A 82 13.70 -5.82 -7.54
C SER A 82 12.74 -6.62 -8.39
N ASP A 83 13.23 -7.43 -9.32
CA ASP A 83 12.40 -8.27 -10.18
C ASP A 83 11.72 -9.37 -9.36
N MET A 84 12.45 -10.03 -8.48
CA MET A 84 11.86 -11.00 -7.56
C MET A 84 10.88 -10.31 -6.60
N ALA A 85 11.22 -9.13 -6.09
CA ALA A 85 10.34 -8.35 -5.22
C ALA A 85 9.03 -7.94 -5.93
N TYR A 86 9.10 -7.57 -7.20
CA TYR A 86 7.95 -7.27 -8.05
C TYR A 86 7.08 -8.51 -8.29
N ASN A 87 7.69 -9.61 -8.71
CA ASN A 87 6.97 -10.87 -8.99
C ASN A 87 6.27 -11.43 -7.75
N MET A 88 6.76 -11.12 -6.55
CA MET A 88 6.17 -11.55 -5.28
C MET A 88 5.15 -10.54 -4.70
N GLY A 89 4.94 -9.39 -5.34
CA GLY A 89 4.00 -8.38 -4.88
C GLY A 89 4.50 -7.52 -3.71
N LEU A 90 5.80 -7.54 -3.40
CA LEU A 90 6.41 -6.63 -2.43
C LEU A 90 6.56 -5.23 -3.02
N VAL A 91 6.98 -5.15 -4.27
CA VAL A 91 7.17 -3.93 -5.06
C VAL A 91 6.12 -3.89 -6.16
N HIS A 92 5.54 -2.72 -6.41
CA HIS A 92 4.50 -2.54 -7.43
C HIS A 92 5.05 -1.98 -8.74
N TYR A 93 6.17 -1.23 -8.66
CA TYR A 93 6.84 -0.65 -9.83
C TYR A 93 8.35 -0.75 -9.66
N VAL A 94 9.04 -1.18 -10.72
CA VAL A 94 10.51 -1.21 -10.79
C VAL A 94 10.94 -0.18 -11.83
N CYS A 95 11.82 0.74 -11.43
CA CYS A 95 12.26 1.88 -12.23
C CYS A 95 13.76 1.81 -12.53
N LYS A 96 14.12 2.15 -13.74
CA LYS A 96 15.53 2.15 -14.20
C LYS A 96 16.32 3.32 -13.64
N ASP A 97 15.69 4.47 -13.51
CA ASP A 97 16.35 5.68 -13.07
C ASP A 97 15.47 6.56 -12.17
N ARG A 98 16.08 7.62 -11.63
CA ARG A 98 15.39 8.58 -10.75
C ARG A 98 14.26 9.34 -11.45
N LYS A 99 14.36 9.58 -12.75
CA LYS A 99 13.32 10.30 -13.50
C LYS A 99 12.05 9.48 -13.59
N GLU A 100 12.20 8.18 -13.84
CA GLU A 100 11.07 7.24 -13.87
C GLU A 100 10.43 7.09 -12.49
N ILE A 101 11.25 7.04 -11.41
CA ILE A 101 10.74 7.04 -10.03
C ILE A 101 9.89 8.29 -9.77
N GLU A 102 10.40 9.48 -10.09
CA GLU A 102 9.69 10.74 -9.84
C GLU A 102 8.40 10.83 -10.68
N LEU A 103 8.44 10.37 -11.92
CA LEU A 103 7.27 10.32 -12.80
C LEU A 103 6.18 9.42 -12.21
N LEU A 104 6.50 8.17 -11.88
CA LEU A 104 5.56 7.21 -11.32
C LEU A 104 5.03 7.65 -9.95
N LYS A 105 5.90 8.18 -9.10
CA LYS A 105 5.49 8.78 -7.83
C LYS A 105 4.44 9.87 -8.03
N SER A 106 4.69 10.79 -8.98
CA SER A 106 3.76 11.89 -9.28
C SER A 106 2.42 11.35 -9.80
N GLN A 107 2.45 10.37 -10.70
CA GLN A 107 1.25 9.72 -11.24
C GLN A 107 0.43 9.02 -10.14
N GLU A 108 1.08 8.27 -9.25
CA GLU A 108 0.41 7.59 -8.14
C GLU A 108 -0.23 8.59 -7.17
N ILE A 109 0.50 9.66 -6.81
CA ILE A 109 -0.04 10.72 -5.96
C ILE A 109 -1.23 11.42 -6.64
N ASP A 110 -1.11 11.78 -7.92
CA ASP A 110 -2.20 12.39 -8.70
C ASP A 110 -3.44 11.48 -8.76
N ASN A 111 -3.26 10.17 -8.87
CA ASN A 111 -4.37 9.21 -8.86
C ASN A 111 -5.04 9.12 -7.50
N ILE A 112 -4.25 9.08 -6.42
CA ILE A 112 -4.76 9.08 -5.04
C ILE A 112 -5.55 10.36 -4.76
N LEU A 113 -5.05 11.52 -5.16
CA LEU A 113 -5.70 12.81 -4.94
C LEU A 113 -7.01 13.01 -5.72
N LYS A 114 -7.28 12.18 -6.73
CA LYS A 114 -8.59 12.14 -7.40
C LYS A 114 -9.64 11.35 -6.61
N CYS A 115 -9.22 10.56 -5.64
CA CYS A 115 -10.12 9.71 -4.85
C CYS A 115 -10.62 10.44 -3.60
N SER A 116 -11.86 10.13 -3.18
CA SER A 116 -12.44 10.64 -1.94
C SER A 116 -11.62 10.18 -0.73
N PRO A 117 -11.17 11.08 0.15
CA PRO A 117 -10.43 10.71 1.37
C PRO A 117 -11.21 9.76 2.29
N ASP A 118 -12.52 9.97 2.44
CA ASP A 118 -13.38 9.10 3.25
C ASP A 118 -13.54 7.71 2.60
N ALA A 119 -13.68 7.65 1.27
CA ALA A 119 -13.73 6.37 0.55
C ALA A 119 -12.42 5.60 0.66
N ILE A 120 -11.25 6.26 0.56
CA ILE A 120 -9.94 5.64 0.79
C ILE A 120 -9.87 5.04 2.20
N LYS A 121 -10.21 5.83 3.23
CA LYS A 121 -10.22 5.38 4.62
C LYS A 121 -11.10 4.14 4.82
N LYS A 122 -12.33 4.16 4.28
CA LYS A 122 -13.27 3.04 4.35
C LYS A 122 -12.75 1.82 3.58
N SER A 123 -12.13 2.01 2.42
CA SER A 123 -11.53 0.92 1.63
C SER A 123 -10.36 0.25 2.36
N LYS A 124 -9.51 1.02 3.05
CA LYS A 124 -8.44 0.44 3.89
C LYS A 124 -9.02 -0.37 5.06
N ALA A 125 -10.08 0.11 5.70
CA ALA A 125 -10.77 -0.65 6.75
C ALA A 125 -11.38 -1.94 6.20
N LEU A 126 -12.09 -1.85 5.06
CA LEU A 126 -12.68 -3.00 4.39
C LEU A 126 -11.64 -4.07 4.03
N LEU A 127 -10.50 -3.68 3.45
CA LEU A 127 -9.41 -4.62 3.14
C LEU A 127 -8.89 -5.35 4.39
N LYS A 128 -8.82 -4.65 5.53
CA LYS A 128 -8.44 -5.26 6.80
C LYS A 128 -9.48 -6.30 7.25
N ASP A 129 -10.76 -6.00 7.10
CA ASP A 129 -11.85 -6.91 7.48
C ASP A 129 -11.86 -8.15 6.59
N LEU A 130 -11.70 -7.95 5.26
CA LEU A 130 -11.70 -9.03 4.27
C LEU A 130 -10.48 -9.97 4.40
N THR A 131 -9.37 -9.49 4.96
CA THR A 131 -8.14 -10.29 5.16
C THR A 131 -7.96 -10.79 6.60
N GLY A 132 -8.96 -10.57 7.46
CA GLY A 132 -8.99 -11.06 8.86
C GLY A 132 -9.65 -12.42 8.98
N GLU A 133 -9.50 -13.05 10.15
CA GLU A 133 -10.07 -14.38 10.45
C GLU A 133 -11.61 -14.40 10.61
N LYS A 134 -12.29 -13.25 10.59
CA LYS A 134 -13.74 -13.12 10.80
C LYS A 134 -14.54 -13.07 9.50
N ALA A 135 -14.49 -14.16 8.74
CA ALA A 135 -15.14 -14.23 7.42
C ALA A 135 -16.59 -14.74 7.45
N GLU A 136 -17.24 -14.80 8.59
CA GLU A 136 -18.66 -15.21 8.68
C GLU A 136 -19.55 -14.00 8.35
N ASN A 137 -20.39 -14.12 7.29
CA ASN A 137 -21.30 -13.09 6.78
C ASN A 137 -20.69 -11.89 6.03
N PHE A 138 -19.70 -12.14 5.17
CA PHE A 138 -19.15 -11.08 4.31
C PHE A 138 -20.19 -10.31 3.49
N PHE A 139 -21.21 -10.99 2.97
CA PHE A 139 -22.20 -10.36 2.10
C PHE A 139 -22.98 -9.25 2.82
N GLU A 140 -23.51 -9.53 4.00
CA GLU A 140 -24.24 -8.54 4.79
C GLU A 140 -23.34 -7.40 5.26
N HIS A 141 -22.13 -7.74 5.74
CA HIS A 141 -21.15 -6.75 6.20
C HIS A 141 -20.73 -5.80 5.07
N THR A 142 -20.37 -6.32 3.91
CA THR A 142 -19.94 -5.50 2.77
C THR A 142 -21.07 -4.70 2.16
N THR A 143 -22.30 -5.25 2.12
CA THR A 143 -23.50 -4.52 1.69
C THR A 143 -23.78 -3.33 2.58
N ASN A 144 -23.68 -3.48 3.90
CA ASN A 144 -23.86 -2.40 4.85
C ASN A 144 -22.79 -1.32 4.71
N ILE A 145 -21.53 -1.70 4.52
CA ILE A 145 -20.43 -0.74 4.28
C ILE A 145 -20.69 0.07 2.99
N LEU A 146 -21.12 -0.60 1.92
CA LEU A 146 -21.44 0.06 0.65
C LEU A 146 -22.62 1.03 0.81
N ALA A 147 -23.71 0.60 1.44
CA ALA A 147 -24.89 1.44 1.69
C ALA A 147 -24.53 2.69 2.50
N ASN A 148 -23.76 2.52 3.59
CA ASN A 148 -23.28 3.63 4.41
C ASN A 148 -22.36 4.57 3.63
N SER A 149 -21.55 4.03 2.73
CA SER A 149 -20.67 4.84 1.87
C SER A 149 -21.46 5.65 0.84
N TRP A 150 -22.49 5.04 0.24
CA TRP A 150 -23.40 5.69 -0.69
C TRP A 150 -24.16 6.87 -0.04
N GLU A 151 -24.64 6.67 1.19
CA GLU A 151 -25.36 7.70 1.95
C GLU A 151 -24.45 8.76 2.59
N SER A 152 -23.14 8.58 2.55
CA SER A 152 -22.19 9.55 3.10
C SER A 152 -22.19 10.86 2.31
N LYS A 153 -21.75 11.96 2.96
CA LYS A 153 -21.60 13.27 2.32
C LYS A 153 -20.71 13.21 1.08
N GLU A 154 -19.54 12.59 1.20
CA GLU A 154 -18.60 12.47 0.06
C GLU A 154 -19.15 11.55 -1.04
N GLY A 155 -19.84 10.44 -0.67
CA GLY A 155 -20.50 9.58 -1.64
C GLY A 155 -21.53 10.34 -2.50
N LYS A 156 -22.44 11.07 -1.86
CA LYS A 156 -23.44 11.90 -2.53
C LYS A 156 -22.82 12.97 -3.42
N GLN A 157 -21.80 13.67 -2.91
CA GLN A 157 -21.10 14.73 -3.66
C GLN A 157 -20.32 14.17 -4.86
N GLY A 158 -19.68 13.02 -4.72
CA GLY A 158 -18.95 12.37 -5.80
C GLY A 158 -19.86 11.89 -6.93
N ILE A 159 -20.98 11.25 -6.57
CA ILE A 159 -22.01 10.82 -7.53
C ILE A 159 -22.61 12.01 -8.27
N GLN A 160 -22.96 13.08 -7.55
CA GLN A 160 -23.48 14.29 -8.16
C GLN A 160 -22.47 14.90 -9.13
N ALA A 161 -21.20 15.05 -8.73
CA ALA A 161 -20.13 15.58 -9.58
C ALA A 161 -19.94 14.75 -10.86
N PHE A 162 -20.04 13.41 -10.75
CA PHE A 162 -19.97 12.51 -11.90
C PHE A 162 -21.08 12.75 -12.91
N PHE A 163 -22.33 12.82 -12.45
CA PHE A 163 -23.46 13.12 -13.34
C PHE A 163 -23.39 14.52 -13.94
N GLU A 164 -22.91 15.50 -13.21
CA GLU A 164 -22.73 16.88 -13.67
C GLU A 164 -21.45 17.07 -14.52
N LYS A 165 -20.66 16.01 -14.74
CA LYS A 165 -19.40 16.02 -15.52
C LYS A 165 -18.41 17.09 -15.03
N ARG A 166 -18.36 17.32 -13.74
CA ARG A 166 -17.40 18.24 -13.09
C ARG A 166 -16.49 17.50 -12.11
N PRO A 167 -15.35 18.09 -11.74
CA PRO A 167 -14.48 17.54 -10.68
C PRO A 167 -15.25 17.38 -9.36
N ALA A 168 -14.93 16.31 -8.62
CA ALA A 168 -15.43 16.12 -7.29
C ALA A 168 -14.82 17.16 -6.32
N PRO A 169 -15.52 17.49 -5.19
CA PRO A 169 -15.08 18.57 -4.30
C PRO A 169 -13.67 18.43 -3.70
N TRP A 170 -13.16 17.19 -3.60
CA TRP A 170 -11.82 16.90 -3.06
C TRP A 170 -10.71 16.94 -4.12
N VAL A 171 -11.07 17.13 -5.39
CA VAL A 171 -10.08 17.28 -6.47
C VAL A 171 -9.71 18.74 -6.58
N GLU A 172 -8.48 19.08 -6.17
CA GLU A 172 -7.97 20.45 -6.30
C GLU A 172 -7.93 20.88 -7.77
N LYS A 173 -8.39 22.11 -8.06
CA LYS A 173 -8.20 22.72 -9.38
C LYS A 173 -6.71 22.94 -9.59
N LYS A 174 -6.08 22.17 -10.46
CA LYS A 174 -4.72 22.48 -10.94
C LYS A 174 -4.78 23.82 -11.67
N GLY A 175 -4.31 24.89 -11.02
CA GLY A 175 -4.05 26.17 -11.70
C GLY A 175 -4.89 27.34 -11.26
N GLU A 176 -4.67 27.86 -10.06
CA GLU A 176 -4.91 29.26 -9.71
C GLU A 176 -3.87 29.69 -8.62
N ASN A 177 -2.58 29.37 -8.84
CA ASN A 177 -1.49 30.07 -8.16
C ASN A 177 -0.62 30.72 -9.24
N ASN A 178 -1.17 31.76 -9.89
CA ASN A 178 -0.40 32.82 -10.53
C ASN A 178 -0.53 34.04 -9.62
N GLY A 179 0.54 34.31 -8.87
CA GLY A 179 0.68 35.49 -8.02
C GLY A 179 2.05 35.46 -7.36
#